data_14755100125cba5e0bc19a00e8e06177
#
_entry.id   14755100125cba5e0bc19a00e8e06177
#
_cell.length_a   1.000
_cell.length_b   1.000
_cell.length_c   1.000
_cell.angle_alpha   90.00
_cell.angle_beta   90.00
_cell.angle_gamma   90.00
#
_symmetry.space_group_name_H-M   'P 1'
#
loop_
_entity.id
_entity.type
_entity.pdbx_description
1 polymer ?
#
loop_
_entity_poly.entity_id
_entity_poly.type
_entity_poly.pdbx_seq_one_letter_code
_entity_poly.pdbx_strand_id
1 'polypeptide(L)'
;MYKRQGYNLQYILVQLPEKIKPNTEAYKEKYKTIDQIGQERIRRAAAKIKSENHADIDYGFKHYTLQEPDENTLDRMEKFVPTDAFGNDLVKAFGKETVLATYAVRDGYGLTPKIEPVKFGNYTAWLCGKHLYMIDQGFDILGDDLTELVDKYNKDHSFTADTVVIFGYSFNFGQTDAIKKNLGAITDRSRINIDIRY
;
A
#
# COMPACT_ATOMS: atom_id res chain seq x y z
N MET A 1 23.27 13.85 -7.42
CA MET A 1 24.73 13.63 -7.53
C MET A 1 25.07 12.18 -7.90
N TYR A 2 24.47 11.18 -7.28
CA TYR A 2 24.79 9.76 -7.52
C TYR A 2 24.32 9.20 -8.88
N LYS A 3 23.22 9.68 -9.45
CA LYS A 3 22.77 9.25 -10.80
C LYS A 3 23.73 9.58 -11.94
N ARG A 4 24.67 10.51 -11.73
CA ARG A 4 25.70 10.88 -12.71
C ARG A 4 26.81 9.82 -12.89
N GLN A 5 26.93 8.89 -11.95
CA GLN A 5 28.05 7.93 -11.91
C GLN A 5 27.76 6.57 -12.54
N GLY A 6 26.57 6.41 -13.17
CA GLY A 6 26.20 5.13 -13.82
C GLY A 6 25.89 3.97 -12.87
N TYR A 7 25.81 4.22 -11.58
CA TYR A 7 25.43 3.21 -10.59
C TYR A 7 23.91 3.17 -10.38
N ASN A 8 23.35 1.98 -10.28
CA ASN A 8 21.95 1.78 -9.92
C ASN A 8 21.78 1.89 -8.39
N LEU A 9 21.75 3.13 -7.89
CA LEU A 9 21.62 3.42 -6.47
C LEU A 9 20.20 3.88 -6.13
N GLN A 10 19.66 3.31 -5.07
CA GLN A 10 18.44 3.81 -4.41
C GLN A 10 18.82 4.78 -3.29
N TYR A 11 18.04 5.82 -3.10
CA TYR A 11 18.23 6.76 -2.01
C TYR A 11 16.88 7.09 -1.35
N ILE A 12 16.92 7.36 -0.07
CA ILE A 12 15.77 7.82 0.73
C ILE A 12 16.15 9.18 1.28
N LEU A 13 15.28 10.17 1.03
CA LEU A 13 15.42 11.51 1.59
C LEU A 13 14.26 11.75 2.55
N VAL A 14 14.59 12.24 3.75
CA VAL A 14 13.61 12.61 4.77
C VAL A 14 13.74 14.11 5.01
N GLN A 15 12.62 14.84 4.88
CA GLN A 15 12.56 16.28 5.09
C GLN A 15 11.27 16.63 5.82
N LEU A 16 11.39 17.43 6.87
CA LEU A 16 10.22 18.03 7.50
C LEU A 16 9.60 19.07 6.57
N PRO A 17 8.26 19.15 6.45
CA PRO A 17 7.56 20.11 5.59
C PRO A 17 7.50 21.50 6.24
N GLU A 18 8.65 22.06 6.61
CA GLU A 18 8.74 23.39 7.21
C GLU A 18 8.22 24.46 6.26
N LYS A 19 7.39 25.35 6.78
CA LYS A 19 6.79 26.44 6.01
C LYS A 19 7.85 27.46 5.57
N ILE A 20 7.80 27.86 4.32
CA ILE A 20 8.64 28.92 3.76
C ILE A 20 8.07 30.28 4.15
N LYS A 21 8.95 31.20 4.57
CA LYS A 21 8.55 32.56 4.95
C LYS A 21 8.00 33.30 3.72
N PRO A 22 6.88 34.07 3.88
CA PRO A 22 6.21 34.73 2.75
C PRO A 22 7.07 35.72 1.97
N ASN A 23 8.13 36.25 2.56
CA ASN A 23 8.98 37.29 1.95
C ASN A 23 10.19 36.74 1.18
N THR A 24 10.26 35.43 0.97
CA THR A 24 11.38 34.78 0.26
C THR A 24 11.07 34.59 -1.22
N GLU A 25 12.14 34.53 -2.06
CA GLU A 25 12.02 34.24 -3.49
C GLU A 25 11.30 32.89 -3.73
N ALA A 26 11.61 31.86 -2.93
CA ALA A 26 10.97 30.56 -3.02
C ALA A 26 9.44 30.63 -2.80
N TYR A 27 8.97 31.53 -1.91
CA TYR A 27 7.54 31.74 -1.71
C TYR A 27 6.89 32.44 -2.90
N LYS A 28 7.60 33.40 -3.52
CA LYS A 28 7.14 34.06 -4.77
C LYS A 28 7.03 33.05 -5.92
N GLU A 29 7.93 32.10 -5.99
CA GLU A 29 7.90 30.94 -6.91
C GLU A 29 6.84 29.87 -6.54
N LYS A 30 5.92 30.18 -5.62
CA LYS A 30 4.79 29.36 -5.16
C LYS A 30 5.15 28.12 -4.32
N TYR A 31 6.39 27.96 -3.88
CA TYR A 31 6.74 26.93 -2.92
C TYR A 31 6.26 27.32 -1.53
N LYS A 32 5.58 26.39 -0.85
CA LYS A 32 5.03 26.62 0.50
C LYS A 32 5.87 25.99 1.59
N THR A 33 6.58 24.92 1.26
CA THR A 33 7.37 24.12 2.19
C THR A 33 8.73 23.78 1.61
N ILE A 34 9.71 23.48 2.49
CA ILE A 34 11.10 23.21 2.08
C ILE A 34 11.20 21.93 1.25
N ASP A 35 10.39 20.91 1.58
CA ASP A 35 10.36 19.65 0.83
C ASP A 35 9.95 19.86 -0.64
N GLN A 36 9.04 20.81 -0.94
CA GLN A 36 8.66 21.16 -2.31
C GLN A 36 9.85 21.69 -3.12
N ILE A 37 10.72 22.48 -2.51
CA ILE A 37 11.97 22.94 -3.15
C ILE A 37 12.88 21.74 -3.41
N GLY A 38 12.98 20.82 -2.46
CA GLY A 38 13.77 19.59 -2.60
C GLY A 38 13.30 18.74 -3.78
N GLN A 39 11.99 18.51 -3.88
CA GLN A 39 11.38 17.78 -4.98
C GLN A 39 11.65 18.43 -6.34
N GLU A 40 11.50 19.75 -6.43
CA GLU A 40 11.74 20.48 -7.68
C GLU A 40 13.21 20.42 -8.10
N ARG A 41 14.14 20.51 -7.15
CA ARG A 41 15.57 20.33 -7.45
C ARG A 41 15.87 18.96 -8.03
N ILE A 42 15.23 17.90 -7.48
CA ILE A 42 15.39 16.54 -8.00
C ILE A 42 14.82 16.44 -9.41
N ARG A 43 13.64 17.01 -9.70
CA ARG A 43 13.02 17.00 -11.03
C ARG A 43 13.92 17.72 -12.06
N ARG A 44 14.42 18.92 -11.72
CA ARG A 44 15.32 19.67 -12.62
C ARG A 44 16.63 18.94 -12.87
N ALA A 45 17.23 18.35 -11.82
CA ALA A 45 18.44 17.57 -11.98
C ALA A 45 18.21 16.33 -12.85
N ALA A 46 17.09 15.64 -12.66
CA ALA A 46 16.69 14.49 -13.47
C ALA A 46 16.50 14.87 -14.96
N ALA A 47 15.77 15.96 -15.22
CA ALA A 47 15.55 16.47 -16.57
C ALA A 47 16.87 16.84 -17.27
N LYS A 48 17.78 17.54 -16.55
CA LYS A 48 19.10 17.89 -17.08
C LYS A 48 19.93 16.66 -17.42
N ILE A 49 20.02 15.70 -16.51
CA ILE A 49 20.79 14.46 -16.74
C ILE A 49 20.20 13.67 -17.91
N LYS A 50 18.87 13.59 -18.00
CA LYS A 50 18.19 12.91 -19.10
C LYS A 50 18.49 13.55 -20.46
N SER A 51 18.60 14.89 -20.52
CA SER A 51 18.95 15.60 -21.76
C SER A 51 20.43 15.47 -22.15
N GLU A 52 21.31 15.30 -21.17
CA GLU A 52 22.75 15.14 -21.38
C GLU A 52 23.18 13.69 -21.67
N ASN A 53 22.46 12.72 -21.13
CA ASN A 53 22.78 11.29 -21.22
C ASN A 53 21.54 10.50 -21.65
N HIS A 54 21.67 9.71 -22.70
CA HIS A 54 20.61 8.79 -23.18
C HIS A 54 20.63 7.43 -22.44
N ALA A 55 21.10 7.41 -21.17
CA ALA A 55 21.13 6.17 -20.38
C ALA A 55 19.69 5.76 -19.99
N ASP A 56 19.42 4.46 -20.09
CA ASP A 56 18.17 3.86 -19.61
C ASP A 56 18.20 3.74 -18.08
N ILE A 57 17.88 4.86 -17.42
CA ILE A 57 17.90 4.97 -15.96
C ILE A 57 16.53 5.47 -15.51
N ASP A 58 15.99 4.89 -14.43
CA ASP A 58 14.82 5.45 -13.76
C ASP A 58 15.15 6.79 -13.09
N TYR A 59 14.64 7.87 -13.67
CA TYR A 59 14.77 9.26 -13.17
C TYR A 59 13.66 9.63 -12.19
N GLY A 60 12.71 8.74 -11.93
CA GLY A 60 11.59 8.97 -11.02
C GLY A 60 11.97 8.95 -9.55
N PHE A 61 11.05 9.40 -8.72
CA PHE A 61 11.04 9.18 -7.28
C PHE A 61 9.59 9.11 -6.80
N LYS A 62 9.37 8.38 -5.69
CA LYS A 62 8.09 8.42 -4.98
C LYS A 62 8.17 9.40 -3.83
N HIS A 63 7.11 10.17 -3.65
CA HIS A 63 6.96 11.08 -2.52
C HIS A 63 5.91 10.51 -1.57
N TYR A 64 6.25 10.42 -0.29
CA TYR A 64 5.36 10.00 0.77
C TYR A 64 5.24 11.11 1.80
N THR A 65 4.04 11.29 2.32
CA THR A 65 3.76 12.16 3.46
C THR A 65 3.27 11.28 4.59
N LEU A 66 3.84 11.44 5.78
CA LEU A 66 3.28 10.84 6.98
C LEU A 66 2.03 11.63 7.37
N GLN A 67 0.91 10.93 7.46
CA GLN A 67 -0.34 11.49 7.95
C GLN A 67 -0.60 10.96 9.35
N GLU A 68 -0.84 11.85 10.28
CA GLU A 68 -1.41 11.48 11.57
C GLU A 68 -2.92 11.36 11.41
N PRO A 69 -3.56 10.30 11.95
CA PRO A 69 -5.01 10.23 12.04
C PRO A 69 -5.51 11.44 12.84
N ASP A 70 -6.62 12.04 12.45
CA ASP A 70 -7.24 13.06 13.27
C ASP A 70 -7.80 12.46 14.58
N GLU A 71 -7.98 13.30 15.61
CA GLU A 71 -8.49 12.86 16.92
C GLU A 71 -9.84 12.15 16.80
N ASN A 72 -10.72 12.62 15.91
CA ASN A 72 -12.02 11.97 15.66
C ASN A 72 -11.87 10.56 15.09
N THR A 73 -10.87 10.33 14.23
CA THR A 73 -10.60 9.01 13.67
C THR A 73 -10.09 8.05 14.75
N LEU A 74 -9.21 8.51 15.64
CA LEU A 74 -8.71 7.72 16.77
C LEU A 74 -9.82 7.42 17.79
N ASP A 75 -10.62 8.42 18.19
CA ASP A 75 -11.74 8.24 19.11
C ASP A 75 -12.79 7.26 18.58
N ARG A 76 -13.00 7.25 17.29
CA ARG A 76 -13.89 6.31 16.63
C ARG A 76 -13.30 4.91 16.60
N MET A 77 -11.99 4.75 16.44
CA MET A 77 -11.33 3.43 16.52
C MET A 77 -11.42 2.83 17.91
N GLU A 78 -11.34 3.63 18.97
CA GLU A 78 -11.53 3.16 20.36
C GLU A 78 -12.98 2.73 20.65
N LYS A 79 -13.96 3.36 20.01
CA LYS A 79 -15.39 3.08 20.17
C LYS A 79 -15.94 2.11 19.14
N PHE A 80 -15.09 1.30 18.53
CA PHE A 80 -15.48 0.38 17.46
C PHE A 80 -16.64 -0.52 17.86
N VAL A 81 -17.75 -0.36 17.14
CA VAL A 81 -18.90 -1.25 17.18
C VAL A 81 -18.88 -2.07 15.90
N PRO A 82 -18.82 -3.41 15.96
CA PRO A 82 -18.69 -4.27 14.78
C PRO A 82 -19.80 -4.12 13.72
N THR A 83 -20.89 -3.46 14.07
CA THR A 83 -22.04 -3.18 13.19
C THR A 83 -21.92 -1.84 12.46
N ASP A 84 -20.98 -0.99 12.84
CA ASP A 84 -20.77 0.28 12.16
C ASP A 84 -20.04 0.06 10.83
N ALA A 85 -20.51 0.75 9.80
CA ALA A 85 -19.92 0.78 8.46
C ALA A 85 -18.53 1.49 8.42
N PHE A 86 -17.76 1.33 9.48
CA PHE A 86 -16.55 2.09 9.80
C PHE A 86 -15.38 1.76 8.87
N GLY A 87 -15.29 0.51 8.38
CA GLY A 87 -14.22 0.11 7.48
C GLY A 87 -14.15 0.94 6.21
N ASN A 88 -15.32 1.37 5.70
CA ASN A 88 -15.39 2.26 4.55
C ASN A 88 -14.80 3.65 4.84
N ASP A 89 -14.95 4.15 6.06
CA ASP A 89 -14.48 5.49 6.41
C ASP A 89 -12.95 5.51 6.58
N LEU A 90 -12.34 4.44 7.10
CA LEU A 90 -10.89 4.36 7.24
C LEU A 90 -10.19 4.20 5.88
N VAL A 91 -10.68 3.29 5.03
CA VAL A 91 -10.13 3.15 3.67
C VAL A 91 -10.36 4.43 2.86
N LYS A 92 -11.49 5.12 3.06
CA LYS A 92 -11.75 6.41 2.41
C LYS A 92 -10.89 7.54 2.98
N ALA A 93 -10.67 7.57 4.30
CA ALA A 93 -9.89 8.61 4.97
C ALA A 93 -8.42 8.58 4.58
N PHE A 94 -7.81 7.38 4.55
CA PHE A 94 -6.39 7.21 4.24
C PHE A 94 -6.12 6.90 2.77
N GLY A 95 -7.10 6.35 2.07
CA GLY A 95 -6.95 5.79 0.72
C GLY A 95 -6.35 4.38 0.73
N LYS A 96 -6.89 3.53 -0.13
CA LYS A 96 -6.46 2.13 -0.29
C LYS A 96 -4.96 1.99 -0.51
N GLU A 97 -4.39 2.83 -1.38
CA GLU A 97 -2.96 2.81 -1.70
C GLU A 97 -2.09 3.09 -0.48
N THR A 98 -2.54 3.97 0.42
CA THR A 98 -1.84 4.28 1.67
C THR A 98 -1.85 3.08 2.61
N VAL A 99 -2.99 2.41 2.78
CA VAL A 99 -3.10 1.20 3.62
C VAL A 99 -2.20 0.09 3.05
N LEU A 100 -2.27 -0.16 1.75
CA LEU A 100 -1.43 -1.16 1.07
C LEU A 100 0.05 -0.86 1.21
N ALA A 101 0.47 0.40 0.97
CA ALA A 101 1.86 0.81 1.10
C ALA A 101 2.35 0.64 2.55
N THR A 102 1.53 1.02 3.54
CA THR A 102 1.85 0.88 4.96
C THR A 102 2.05 -0.59 5.35
N TYR A 103 1.16 -1.47 4.90
CA TYR A 103 1.27 -2.91 5.18
C TYR A 103 2.47 -3.53 4.46
N ALA A 104 2.71 -3.18 3.19
CA ALA A 104 3.85 -3.68 2.44
C ALA A 104 5.19 -3.25 3.06
N VAL A 105 5.29 -2.03 3.56
CA VAL A 105 6.48 -1.56 4.31
C VAL A 105 6.66 -2.34 5.61
N ARG A 106 5.57 -2.55 6.37
CA ARG A 106 5.58 -3.35 7.60
C ARG A 106 6.04 -4.78 7.37
N ASP A 107 5.66 -5.36 6.22
CA ASP A 107 6.02 -6.72 5.83
C ASP A 107 7.39 -6.82 5.15
N GLY A 108 8.16 -5.73 5.12
CA GLY A 108 9.55 -5.71 4.66
C GLY A 108 9.73 -5.53 3.15
N TYR A 109 8.67 -5.21 2.39
CA TYR A 109 8.77 -5.00 0.94
C TYR A 109 9.31 -3.61 0.55
N GLY A 110 9.64 -2.78 1.54
CA GLY A 110 10.22 -1.46 1.32
C GLY A 110 9.22 -0.43 0.80
N LEU A 111 9.74 0.74 0.40
CA LEU A 111 8.93 1.89 0.01
C LEU A 111 8.44 1.85 -1.46
N THR A 112 8.95 0.94 -2.27
CA THR A 112 8.57 0.82 -3.68
C THR A 112 8.20 -0.61 -4.05
N PRO A 113 7.26 -1.25 -3.31
CA PRO A 113 6.88 -2.62 -3.58
C PRO A 113 6.18 -2.74 -4.93
N LYS A 114 6.38 -3.87 -5.60
CA LYS A 114 5.57 -4.24 -6.75
C LYS A 114 4.31 -4.92 -6.23
N ILE A 115 3.19 -4.21 -6.32
CA ILE A 115 1.87 -4.71 -5.90
C ILE A 115 1.03 -4.96 -7.14
N GLU A 116 0.50 -6.16 -7.27
CA GLU A 116 -0.30 -6.59 -8.43
C GLU A 116 -1.74 -6.91 -7.99
N PRO A 117 -2.76 -6.48 -8.75
CA PRO A 117 -4.14 -6.86 -8.47
C PRO A 117 -4.39 -8.32 -8.82
N VAL A 118 -5.09 -9.04 -7.96
CA VAL A 118 -5.57 -10.41 -8.20
C VAL A 118 -7.07 -10.43 -7.97
N LYS A 119 -7.82 -10.92 -8.95
CA LYS A 119 -9.28 -11.00 -8.87
C LYS A 119 -9.74 -12.38 -8.38
N PHE A 120 -10.80 -12.37 -7.60
CA PHE A 120 -11.57 -13.52 -7.15
C PHE A 120 -13.04 -13.15 -7.30
N GLY A 121 -13.72 -13.67 -8.32
CA GLY A 121 -15.06 -13.24 -8.68
C GLY A 121 -15.11 -11.74 -8.94
N ASN A 122 -15.89 -11.04 -8.13
CA ASN A 122 -16.01 -9.58 -8.17
C ASN A 122 -15.02 -8.86 -7.24
N TYR A 123 -14.37 -9.58 -6.34
CA TYR A 123 -13.43 -9.02 -5.38
C TYR A 123 -12.02 -8.88 -5.97
N THR A 124 -11.34 -7.80 -5.61
CA THR A 124 -9.94 -7.59 -5.99
C THR A 124 -9.08 -7.54 -4.74
N ALA A 125 -8.15 -8.48 -4.62
CA ALA A 125 -7.07 -8.46 -3.65
C ALA A 125 -5.75 -8.00 -4.28
N TRP A 126 -4.73 -7.80 -3.48
CA TRP A 126 -3.47 -7.20 -3.89
C TRP A 126 -2.30 -8.09 -3.48
N LEU A 127 -1.57 -8.60 -4.47
CA LEU A 127 -0.43 -9.47 -4.24
C LEU A 127 0.87 -8.68 -4.18
N CYS A 128 1.65 -8.90 -3.14
CA CYS A 128 3.02 -8.41 -3.04
C CYS A 128 3.91 -9.52 -2.48
N GLY A 129 4.78 -10.04 -3.31
CA GLY A 129 5.64 -11.17 -2.95
C GLY A 129 4.82 -12.37 -2.47
N LYS A 130 4.93 -12.69 -1.18
CA LYS A 130 4.20 -13.82 -0.55
C LYS A 130 2.94 -13.40 0.22
N HIS A 131 2.61 -12.10 0.25
CA HIS A 131 1.45 -11.58 0.95
C HIS A 131 0.33 -11.23 -0.02
N LEU A 132 -0.87 -11.71 0.28
CA LEU A 132 -2.11 -11.34 -0.39
C LEU A 132 -2.91 -10.42 0.53
N TYR A 133 -3.06 -9.16 0.15
CA TYR A 133 -3.77 -8.14 0.93
C TYR A 133 -5.22 -8.04 0.49
N MET A 134 -6.14 -8.22 1.42
CA MET A 134 -7.57 -8.06 1.26
C MET A 134 -8.02 -6.82 2.04
N ILE A 135 -8.18 -5.69 1.34
CA ILE A 135 -8.38 -4.38 1.97
C ILE A 135 -9.82 -3.89 1.81
N ASP A 136 -10.42 -4.12 0.63
CA ASP A 136 -11.74 -3.60 0.32
C ASP A 136 -12.87 -4.37 1.02
N GLN A 137 -14.01 -3.72 1.17
CA GLN A 137 -15.25 -4.37 1.57
C GLN A 137 -15.90 -5.13 0.41
N GLY A 138 -16.91 -5.94 0.74
CA GLY A 138 -17.75 -6.58 -0.27
C GLY A 138 -17.28 -7.95 -0.72
N PHE A 139 -16.38 -8.60 0.02
CA PHE A 139 -16.02 -10.00 -0.25
C PHE A 139 -17.23 -10.92 0.00
N ASP A 140 -17.66 -11.63 -1.04
CA ASP A 140 -18.81 -12.51 -0.99
C ASP A 140 -18.41 -13.94 -0.64
N ILE A 141 -18.80 -14.39 0.57
CA ILE A 141 -18.53 -15.75 1.04
C ILE A 141 -19.54 -16.79 0.54
N LEU A 142 -20.66 -16.37 0.01
CA LEU A 142 -21.71 -17.26 -0.55
C LEU A 142 -21.65 -17.35 -2.07
N GLY A 143 -20.95 -16.45 -2.72
CA GLY A 143 -20.78 -16.38 -4.15
C GLY A 143 -19.42 -16.90 -4.64
N ASP A 144 -19.00 -16.33 -5.76
CA ASP A 144 -17.80 -16.81 -6.47
C ASP A 144 -16.49 -16.39 -5.81
N ASP A 145 -16.46 -15.31 -5.01
CA ASP A 145 -15.23 -14.74 -4.48
C ASP A 145 -14.46 -15.74 -3.62
N LEU A 146 -15.15 -16.39 -2.65
CA LEU A 146 -14.55 -17.39 -1.79
C LEU A 146 -14.16 -18.66 -2.57
N THR A 147 -15.01 -19.09 -3.49
CA THR A 147 -14.75 -20.25 -4.32
C THR A 147 -13.52 -20.05 -5.18
N GLU A 148 -13.41 -18.91 -5.86
CA GLU A 148 -12.25 -18.59 -6.70
C GLU A 148 -10.97 -18.36 -5.89
N LEU A 149 -11.07 -17.80 -4.68
CA LEU A 149 -9.94 -17.69 -3.76
C LEU A 149 -9.38 -19.09 -3.41
N VAL A 150 -10.24 -20.00 -3.02
CA VAL A 150 -9.87 -21.39 -2.67
C VAL A 150 -9.32 -22.13 -3.89
N ASP A 151 -9.99 -22.00 -5.03
CA ASP A 151 -9.55 -22.58 -6.30
C ASP A 151 -8.18 -22.08 -6.75
N LYS A 152 -7.90 -20.78 -6.57
CA LYS A 152 -6.60 -20.21 -6.87
C LYS A 152 -5.49 -20.87 -6.06
N TYR A 153 -5.73 -21.11 -4.79
CA TYR A 153 -4.78 -21.83 -3.94
C TYR A 153 -4.66 -23.31 -4.27
N ASN A 154 -5.74 -23.97 -4.67
CA ASN A 154 -5.71 -25.42 -4.99
C ASN A 154 -5.16 -25.71 -6.38
N LYS A 155 -5.50 -24.91 -7.38
CA LYS A 155 -5.26 -25.23 -8.79
C LYS A 155 -4.05 -24.51 -9.38
N ASP A 156 -3.69 -23.34 -8.87
CA ASP A 156 -2.58 -22.57 -9.42
C ASP A 156 -1.32 -22.72 -8.56
N HIS A 157 -0.49 -23.68 -8.94
CA HIS A 157 0.80 -23.92 -8.26
C HIS A 157 1.82 -22.78 -8.42
N SER A 158 1.61 -21.86 -9.35
CA SER A 158 2.43 -20.65 -9.51
C SER A 158 2.04 -19.53 -8.53
N PHE A 159 0.87 -19.63 -7.90
CA PHE A 159 0.41 -18.66 -6.91
C PHE A 159 1.13 -18.89 -5.59
N THR A 160 2.09 -18.02 -5.29
CA THR A 160 3.07 -18.22 -4.20
C THR A 160 2.71 -17.52 -2.88
N ALA A 161 1.54 -16.88 -2.79
CA ALA A 161 1.11 -16.24 -1.54
C ALA A 161 0.94 -17.29 -0.44
N ASP A 162 1.66 -17.14 0.65
CA ASP A 162 1.57 -18.00 1.83
C ASP A 162 0.91 -17.29 3.03
N THR A 163 0.70 -15.98 2.93
CA THR A 163 0.07 -15.15 3.95
C THR A 163 -1.04 -14.31 3.35
N VAL A 164 -2.24 -14.44 3.92
CA VAL A 164 -3.40 -13.60 3.60
C VAL A 164 -3.56 -12.57 4.69
N VAL A 165 -3.37 -11.31 4.35
CA VAL A 165 -3.53 -10.16 5.25
C VAL A 165 -4.91 -9.55 5.03
N ILE A 166 -5.74 -9.57 6.06
CA ILE A 166 -7.10 -9.04 6.01
C ILE A 166 -7.15 -7.72 6.79
N PHE A 167 -7.66 -6.67 6.15
CA PHE A 167 -7.97 -5.43 6.83
C PHE A 167 -9.26 -5.61 7.65
N GLY A 168 -9.10 -5.76 8.96
CA GLY A 168 -10.16 -6.20 9.87
C GLY A 168 -11.40 -5.30 9.89
N TYR A 169 -11.24 -4.01 9.57
CA TYR A 169 -12.36 -3.08 9.48
C TYR A 169 -13.23 -3.26 8.22
N SER A 170 -12.77 -3.98 7.21
CA SER A 170 -13.50 -4.24 5.97
C SER A 170 -14.24 -5.59 5.96
N PHE A 171 -13.99 -6.44 6.98
CA PHE A 171 -14.52 -7.80 7.04
C PHE A 171 -15.26 -8.03 8.34
N ASN A 172 -16.41 -8.68 8.26
CA ASN A 172 -17.11 -9.16 9.44
C ASN A 172 -16.56 -10.52 9.91
N PHE A 173 -16.99 -10.95 11.09
CA PHE A 173 -16.56 -12.22 11.68
C PHE A 173 -16.87 -13.42 10.77
N GLY A 174 -18.06 -13.47 10.17
CA GLY A 174 -18.46 -14.58 9.29
C GLY A 174 -17.56 -14.70 8.08
N GLN A 175 -17.17 -13.58 7.46
CA GLN A 175 -16.25 -13.54 6.31
C GLN A 175 -14.85 -14.02 6.71
N THR A 176 -14.31 -13.51 7.81
CA THR A 176 -12.97 -13.93 8.28
C THR A 176 -12.93 -15.37 8.70
N ASP A 177 -13.96 -15.89 9.36
CA ASP A 177 -14.09 -17.30 9.76
C ASP A 177 -14.20 -18.22 8.54
N ALA A 178 -15.02 -17.86 7.55
CA ALA A 178 -15.15 -18.61 6.31
C ALA A 178 -13.81 -18.70 5.56
N ILE A 179 -13.09 -17.58 5.42
CA ILE A 179 -11.75 -17.58 4.80
C ILE A 179 -10.79 -18.50 5.56
N LYS A 180 -10.73 -18.36 6.90
CA LYS A 180 -9.86 -19.19 7.75
C LYS A 180 -10.14 -20.68 7.60
N LYS A 181 -11.42 -21.07 7.65
CA LYS A 181 -11.82 -22.49 7.55
C LYS A 181 -11.50 -23.07 6.18
N ASN A 182 -11.83 -22.36 5.11
CA ASN A 182 -11.64 -22.87 3.77
C ASN A 182 -10.16 -22.92 3.37
N LEU A 183 -9.38 -21.89 3.66
CA LEU A 183 -7.95 -21.91 3.37
C LEU A 183 -7.18 -22.85 4.30
N GLY A 184 -7.63 -23.01 5.56
CA GLY A 184 -7.06 -23.97 6.51
C GLY A 184 -7.32 -25.43 6.17
N ALA A 185 -8.33 -25.72 5.34
CA ALA A 185 -8.63 -27.07 4.85
C ALA A 185 -7.77 -27.50 3.66
N ILE A 186 -6.98 -26.60 3.08
CA ILE A 186 -6.08 -26.91 1.96
C ILE A 186 -4.87 -27.68 2.47
N THR A 187 -4.73 -28.93 2.04
CA THR A 187 -3.69 -29.85 2.53
C THR A 187 -2.49 -29.97 1.61
N ASP A 188 -2.65 -29.63 0.34
CA ASP A 188 -1.62 -29.83 -0.70
C ASP A 188 -0.52 -28.76 -0.69
N ARG A 189 -0.60 -27.78 0.21
CA ARG A 189 0.36 -26.69 0.37
C ARG A 189 0.84 -26.54 1.81
N SER A 190 1.93 -25.79 1.97
CA SER A 190 2.32 -25.27 3.28
C SER A 190 1.15 -24.50 3.88
N ARG A 191 1.02 -24.55 5.19
CA ARG A 191 -0.06 -23.87 5.93
C ARG A 191 -0.12 -22.38 5.53
N ILE A 192 -1.27 -21.95 5.02
CA ILE A 192 -1.54 -20.55 4.70
C ILE A 192 -1.75 -19.82 6.02
N ASN A 193 -0.98 -18.78 6.23
CA ASN A 193 -1.14 -17.90 7.38
C ASN A 193 -2.21 -16.84 7.10
N ILE A 194 -3.09 -16.58 8.09
CA ILE A 194 -4.12 -15.55 7.99
C ILE A 194 -3.90 -14.53 9.09
N ASP A 195 -3.53 -13.34 8.69
CA ASP A 195 -3.20 -12.21 9.55
C ASP A 195 -4.29 -11.12 9.42
N ILE A 196 -5.05 -10.90 10.49
CA ILE A 196 -6.09 -9.88 10.54
C ILE A 196 -5.50 -8.66 11.23
N ARG A 197 -5.51 -7.53 10.55
CA ARG A 197 -4.93 -6.27 11.02
C ARG A 197 -5.99 -5.19 11.15
N TYR A 198 -5.90 -4.46 12.26
CA TYR A 198 -6.74 -3.32 12.58
C TYR A 198 -5.90 -2.03 12.62
#